data_bd82df02cfc52652a18660dd1f14c662
#
_entry.id   bd82df02cfc52652a18660dd1f14c662
#
_cell.length_a   1.000
_cell.length_b   1.000
_cell.length_c   1.000
_cell.angle_alpha   90.00
_cell.angle_beta   90.00
_cell.angle_gamma   90.00
#
_symmetry.space_group_name_H-M   'P 1'
#
loop_
_entity.id
_entity.type
_entity.pdbx_description
1 polymer ?
#
loop_
_entity_poly.entity_id
_entity_poly.type
_entity_poly.pdbx_seq_one_letter_code
_entity_poly.pdbx_strand_id
1 'polypeptide(L)'
;ADIFEPRTGAQVYTDNAALCVADYMAHATYGIGAVIGGADGIETDSLIEAANICDEAVPLAEGGTEPRYTCNGVVSLSETPKTIIEAMLTAMAGRCIWQAGQWRMRAGAYRVPETTITADDIREGGMTLTTRQSRASNFNAVRGQFVSPENSWQPDDFPAYASEAYRLEDNGERVWRDISLPFTISASM
;
A
#
# COMPACT_ATOMS: atom_id res chain seq x y z
N ALA A 1 -8.37 -14.30 12.01
CA ALA A 1 -8.95 -13.61 13.18
C ALA A 1 -10.05 -12.67 12.70
N ASP A 2 -11.06 -12.41 13.54
CA ASP A 2 -12.04 -11.38 13.21
C ASP A 2 -11.41 -10.01 13.47
N ILE A 3 -11.59 -9.11 12.53
CA ILE A 3 -11.02 -7.76 12.51
C ILE A 3 -12.15 -6.75 12.71
N PHE A 4 -11.88 -5.67 13.41
CA PHE A 4 -12.85 -4.59 13.61
C PHE A 4 -13.11 -3.85 12.29
N GLU A 5 -14.39 -3.85 11.86
CA GLU A 5 -14.86 -3.16 10.66
C GLU A 5 -15.52 -1.82 11.05
N PRO A 6 -14.84 -0.68 10.85
CA PRO A 6 -15.33 0.63 11.32
C PRO A 6 -16.58 1.12 10.59
N ARG A 7 -16.87 0.63 9.39
CA ARG A 7 -18.08 1.00 8.62
C ARG A 7 -19.37 0.42 9.23
N THR A 8 -19.26 -0.73 9.89
CA THR A 8 -20.40 -1.44 10.49
C THR A 8 -20.35 -1.48 12.02
N GLY A 9 -19.18 -1.23 12.62
CA GLY A 9 -18.92 -1.40 14.04
C GLY A 9 -18.84 -2.86 14.50
N ALA A 10 -18.77 -3.82 13.59
CA ALA A 10 -18.76 -5.25 13.88
C ALA A 10 -17.33 -5.84 13.82
N GLN A 11 -17.16 -7.02 14.41
CA GLN A 11 -15.99 -7.87 14.20
C GLN A 11 -16.31 -8.82 13.05
N VAL A 12 -15.51 -8.82 11.99
CA VAL A 12 -15.74 -9.63 10.78
C VAL A 12 -14.44 -10.27 10.31
N TYR A 13 -14.54 -11.44 9.69
CA TYR A 13 -13.41 -11.99 8.93
C TYR A 13 -13.28 -11.21 7.62
N THR A 14 -12.10 -10.66 7.37
CA THR A 14 -11.79 -9.95 6.13
C THR A 14 -10.31 -10.05 5.81
N ASP A 15 -9.99 -10.00 4.54
CA ASP A 15 -8.64 -9.87 3.99
C ASP A 15 -8.40 -8.47 3.37
N ASN A 16 -9.29 -7.51 3.63
CA ASN A 16 -9.13 -6.12 3.22
C ASN A 16 -7.80 -5.55 3.75
N ALA A 17 -6.92 -5.12 2.85
CA ALA A 17 -5.57 -4.75 3.21
C ALA A 17 -5.49 -3.60 4.23
N ALA A 18 -6.35 -2.59 4.11
CA ALA A 18 -6.36 -1.46 5.04
C ALA A 18 -6.79 -1.88 6.45
N LEU A 19 -7.81 -2.75 6.54
CA LEU A 19 -8.30 -3.25 7.82
C LEU A 19 -7.29 -4.18 8.49
N CYS A 20 -6.60 -5.03 7.73
CA CYS A 20 -5.53 -5.89 8.25
C CYS A 20 -4.37 -5.07 8.84
N VAL A 21 -3.94 -4.01 8.14
CA VAL A 21 -2.91 -3.09 8.65
C VAL A 21 -3.37 -2.40 9.93
N ALA A 22 -4.61 -1.91 9.97
CA ALA A 22 -5.18 -1.23 11.13
C ALA A 22 -5.29 -2.17 12.34
N ASP A 23 -5.72 -3.41 12.15
CA ASP A 23 -5.80 -4.43 13.21
C ASP A 23 -4.41 -4.73 13.78
N TYR A 24 -3.42 -4.93 12.92
CA TYR A 24 -2.04 -5.12 13.36
C TYR A 24 -1.53 -3.91 14.15
N MET A 25 -1.73 -2.68 13.66
CA MET A 25 -1.32 -1.46 14.35
C MET A 25 -2.02 -1.28 15.70
N ALA A 26 -3.29 -1.66 15.81
CA ALA A 26 -4.08 -1.54 17.02
C ALA A 26 -3.69 -2.56 18.10
N HIS A 27 -3.03 -3.66 17.73
CA HIS A 27 -2.70 -4.70 18.68
C HIS A 27 -1.65 -4.26 19.70
N ALA A 28 -2.00 -4.36 21.01
CA ALA A 28 -1.18 -3.82 22.10
C ALA A 28 0.14 -4.56 22.36
N THR A 29 0.22 -5.86 21.96
CA THR A 29 1.37 -6.71 22.29
C THR A 29 2.39 -6.78 21.16
N TYR A 30 1.94 -6.99 19.93
CA TYR A 30 2.84 -7.16 18.78
C TYR A 30 2.71 -6.03 17.74
N GLY A 31 1.70 -5.18 17.85
CA GLY A 31 1.56 -3.96 17.07
C GLY A 31 2.14 -2.73 17.79
N ILE A 32 1.57 -1.58 17.53
CA ILE A 32 1.99 -0.30 18.15
C ILE A 32 0.95 0.24 19.13
N GLY A 33 -0.17 -0.46 19.37
CA GLY A 33 -1.24 -0.07 20.26
C GLY A 33 -2.05 1.16 19.80
N ALA A 34 -2.07 1.45 18.50
CA ALA A 34 -2.77 2.60 17.92
C ALA A 34 -4.27 2.31 17.77
N VAL A 35 -5.07 2.69 18.76
CA VAL A 35 -6.51 2.42 18.78
C VAL A 35 -7.25 3.14 17.66
N ILE A 36 -8.14 2.44 16.95
CA ILE A 36 -8.97 3.04 15.90
C ILE A 36 -9.93 4.05 16.50
N GLY A 37 -9.95 5.28 15.99
CA GLY A 37 -10.78 6.38 16.47
C GLY A 37 -10.29 7.02 17.78
N GLY A 38 -9.20 6.52 18.39
CA GLY A 38 -8.62 7.09 19.59
C GLY A 38 -7.80 8.37 19.33
N ALA A 39 -7.62 9.18 20.36
CA ALA A 39 -6.58 10.20 20.37
C ALA A 39 -5.22 9.49 20.22
N ASP A 40 -4.30 10.02 19.46
CA ASP A 40 -3.02 9.36 19.13
C ASP A 40 -3.16 7.98 18.45
N GLY A 41 -4.35 7.66 17.95
CA GLY A 41 -4.69 6.40 17.30
C GLY A 41 -4.75 6.49 15.77
N ILE A 42 -5.55 5.58 15.17
CA ILE A 42 -5.81 5.55 13.73
C ILE A 42 -7.07 6.39 13.44
N GLU A 43 -6.95 7.35 12.54
CA GLU A 43 -8.09 8.17 12.14
C GLU A 43 -9.10 7.35 11.34
N THR A 44 -10.35 7.34 11.82
CA THR A 44 -11.41 6.45 11.32
C THR A 44 -11.80 6.75 9.87
N ASP A 45 -11.91 8.03 9.50
CA ASP A 45 -12.37 8.43 8.14
C ASP A 45 -11.37 8.02 7.07
N SER A 46 -10.07 8.21 7.31
CA SER A 46 -9.02 7.78 6.37
C SER A 46 -8.92 6.26 6.26
N LEU A 47 -9.18 5.54 7.37
CA LEU A 47 -9.25 4.08 7.36
C LEU A 47 -10.42 3.58 6.53
N ILE A 48 -11.63 4.15 6.73
CA ILE A 48 -12.83 3.82 5.95
C ILE A 48 -12.59 4.09 4.46
N GLU A 49 -12.00 5.24 4.12
CA GLU A 49 -11.67 5.58 2.74
C GLU A 49 -10.69 4.58 2.12
N ALA A 50 -9.61 4.22 2.83
CA ALA A 50 -8.65 3.23 2.37
C ALA A 50 -9.29 1.84 2.22
N ALA A 51 -10.16 1.43 3.15
CA ALA A 51 -10.88 0.17 3.09
C ALA A 51 -11.84 0.11 1.88
N ASN A 52 -12.54 1.21 1.58
CA ASN A 52 -13.40 1.29 0.39
C ASN A 52 -12.61 1.14 -0.91
N ILE A 53 -11.42 1.74 -0.99
CA ILE A 53 -10.52 1.59 -2.15
C ILE A 53 -10.03 0.13 -2.26
N CYS A 54 -9.70 -0.51 -1.15
CA CYS A 54 -9.26 -1.91 -1.16
C CYS A 54 -10.38 -2.85 -1.66
N ASP A 55 -11.63 -2.60 -1.28
CA ASP A 55 -12.80 -3.40 -1.69
C ASP A 55 -13.30 -3.10 -3.11
N GLU A 56 -12.75 -2.08 -3.78
CA GLU A 56 -13.16 -1.74 -5.14
C GLU A 56 -12.92 -2.92 -6.09
N ALA A 57 -13.98 -3.35 -6.78
CA ALA A 57 -13.89 -4.46 -7.72
C ALA A 57 -13.07 -4.06 -8.97
N VAL A 58 -11.99 -4.76 -9.24
CA VAL A 58 -11.17 -4.58 -10.44
C VAL A 58 -11.35 -5.76 -11.39
N PRO A 59 -11.43 -5.52 -12.71
CA PRO A 59 -11.61 -6.59 -13.68
C PRO A 59 -10.31 -7.37 -13.88
N LEU A 60 -10.43 -8.70 -13.93
CA LEU A 60 -9.35 -9.59 -14.30
C LEU A 60 -9.22 -9.73 -15.84
N ALA A 61 -8.00 -9.96 -16.32
CA ALA A 61 -7.74 -10.14 -17.76
C ALA A 61 -8.47 -11.37 -18.35
N GLU A 62 -8.68 -12.41 -17.56
CA GLU A 62 -9.37 -13.65 -17.94
C GLU A 62 -10.88 -13.59 -17.70
N GLY A 63 -11.40 -12.45 -17.26
CA GLY A 63 -12.81 -12.23 -16.90
C GLY A 63 -13.08 -12.45 -15.42
N GLY A 64 -14.18 -11.84 -14.94
CA GLY A 64 -14.48 -11.76 -13.52
C GLY A 64 -13.91 -10.49 -12.86
N THR A 65 -14.05 -10.40 -11.55
CA THR A 65 -13.53 -9.28 -10.75
C THR A 65 -12.93 -9.80 -9.44
N GLU A 66 -11.94 -9.09 -8.91
CA GLU A 66 -11.40 -9.28 -7.57
C GLU A 66 -11.38 -7.95 -6.80
N PRO A 67 -11.30 -7.95 -5.46
CA PRO A 67 -11.02 -6.74 -4.69
C PRO A 67 -9.69 -6.13 -5.13
N ARG A 68 -9.61 -4.81 -5.21
CA ARG A 68 -8.38 -4.12 -5.64
C ARG A 68 -7.16 -4.51 -4.81
N TYR A 69 -7.31 -4.60 -3.48
CA TYR A 69 -6.21 -4.93 -2.59
C TYR A 69 -6.65 -5.86 -1.46
N THR A 70 -6.01 -7.01 -1.36
CA THR A 70 -6.14 -7.93 -0.24
C THR A 70 -4.79 -8.10 0.47
N CYS A 71 -4.83 -8.48 1.74
CA CYS A 71 -3.65 -8.72 2.55
C CYS A 71 -3.74 -10.11 3.17
N ASN A 72 -2.87 -11.01 2.74
CA ASN A 72 -2.82 -12.37 3.21
C ASN A 72 -1.36 -12.75 3.49
N GLY A 73 -1.08 -13.28 4.66
CA GLY A 73 0.29 -13.65 5.00
C GLY A 73 0.48 -14.02 6.47
N VAL A 74 1.72 -14.25 6.84
CA VAL A 74 2.13 -14.56 8.21
C VAL A 74 3.15 -13.54 8.68
N VAL A 75 2.93 -13.01 9.86
CA VAL A 75 3.82 -12.05 10.51
C VAL A 75 4.81 -12.76 11.40
N SER A 76 6.10 -12.47 11.26
CA SER A 76 7.15 -12.95 12.18
C SER A 76 7.34 -11.94 13.32
N LEU A 77 7.15 -12.39 14.56
CA LEU A 77 7.35 -11.54 15.74
C LEU A 77 8.85 -11.25 16.05
N SER A 78 9.77 -11.77 15.25
CA SER A 78 11.19 -11.42 15.34
C SER A 78 11.52 -10.08 14.64
N GLU A 79 10.61 -9.58 13.82
CA GLU A 79 10.78 -8.31 13.11
C GLU A 79 10.21 -7.14 13.90
N THR A 80 10.66 -5.93 13.58
CA THR A 80 10.13 -4.72 14.22
C THR A 80 8.72 -4.40 13.70
N PRO A 81 7.82 -3.85 14.53
CA PRO A 81 6.49 -3.45 14.07
C PRO A 81 6.52 -2.52 12.84
N LYS A 82 7.51 -1.64 12.76
CA LYS A 82 7.69 -0.77 11.60
C LYS A 82 7.91 -1.57 10.32
N THR A 83 8.83 -2.53 10.32
CA THR A 83 9.14 -3.39 9.16
C THR A 83 7.91 -4.15 8.70
N ILE A 84 7.15 -4.69 9.66
CA ILE A 84 5.93 -5.44 9.38
C ILE A 84 4.86 -4.53 8.76
N ILE A 85 4.60 -3.35 9.34
CA ILE A 85 3.64 -2.38 8.79
C ILE A 85 4.05 -1.95 7.38
N GLU A 86 5.33 -1.63 7.15
CA GLU A 86 5.83 -1.27 5.83
C GLU A 86 5.63 -2.40 4.81
N ALA A 87 5.88 -3.65 5.20
CA ALA A 87 5.63 -4.81 4.35
C ALA A 87 4.14 -5.03 4.05
N MET A 88 3.26 -4.90 5.05
CA MET A 88 1.80 -4.99 4.86
C MET A 88 1.26 -3.86 3.98
N LEU A 89 1.79 -2.64 4.09
CA LEU A 89 1.39 -1.50 3.26
C LEU A 89 1.71 -1.72 1.77
N THR A 90 2.69 -2.58 1.43
CA THR A 90 2.96 -2.91 0.02
C THR A 90 1.78 -3.62 -0.64
N ALA A 91 0.98 -4.41 0.11
CA ALA A 91 -0.19 -5.12 -0.40
C ALA A 91 -1.29 -4.18 -0.94
N MET A 92 -1.35 -2.93 -0.50
CA MET A 92 -2.31 -1.94 -1.01
C MET A 92 -1.63 -0.74 -1.69
N ALA A 93 -0.34 -0.86 -2.07
CA ALA A 93 0.47 0.25 -2.60
C ALA A 93 0.31 1.54 -1.76
N GLY A 94 0.07 1.35 -0.46
CA GLY A 94 -0.40 2.36 0.46
C GLY A 94 0.69 2.99 1.31
N ARG A 95 0.26 3.93 2.12
CA ARG A 95 1.11 4.57 3.12
C ARG A 95 0.32 4.91 4.37
N CYS A 96 1.00 4.92 5.52
CA CYS A 96 0.48 5.41 6.77
C CYS A 96 1.30 6.62 7.22
N ILE A 97 0.64 7.73 7.55
CA ILE A 97 1.27 9.01 7.85
C ILE A 97 0.77 9.51 9.18
N TRP A 98 1.69 9.89 10.08
CA TRP A 98 1.34 10.61 11.30
C TRP A 98 1.03 12.06 10.99
N GLN A 99 -0.20 12.49 11.20
CA GLN A 99 -0.65 13.86 10.93
C GLN A 99 -1.70 14.30 11.94
N ALA A 100 -1.53 15.50 12.49
CA ALA A 100 -2.45 16.11 13.46
C ALA A 100 -2.77 15.22 14.67
N GLY A 101 -1.78 14.45 15.17
CA GLY A 101 -1.94 13.59 16.34
C GLY A 101 -2.59 12.24 16.06
N GLN A 102 -2.76 11.86 14.81
CA GLN A 102 -3.33 10.55 14.43
C GLN A 102 -2.62 9.93 13.24
N TRP A 103 -2.70 8.61 13.13
CA TRP A 103 -2.27 7.86 11.97
C TRP A 103 -3.32 7.92 10.87
N ARG A 104 -2.97 8.47 9.72
CA ARG A 104 -3.81 8.50 8.53
C ARG A 104 -3.36 7.47 7.53
N MET A 105 -4.30 6.63 7.11
CA MET A 105 -4.05 5.56 6.16
C MET A 105 -4.50 5.95 4.76
N ARG A 106 -3.71 5.60 3.75
CA ARG A 106 -4.04 5.84 2.34
C ARG A 106 -3.68 4.63 1.52
N ALA A 107 -4.66 4.07 0.81
CA ALA A 107 -4.44 3.05 -0.22
C ALA A 107 -4.00 3.71 -1.54
N GLY A 108 -3.30 2.95 -2.38
CA GLY A 108 -2.80 3.40 -3.68
C GLY A 108 -3.93 3.52 -4.70
N ALA A 109 -4.46 4.72 -4.84
CA ALA A 109 -5.43 5.08 -5.87
C ALA A 109 -5.17 6.50 -6.37
N TYR A 110 -5.54 6.75 -7.62
CA TYR A 110 -5.49 8.11 -8.15
C TYR A 110 -6.55 8.99 -7.47
N ARG A 111 -6.13 10.17 -7.04
CA ARG A 111 -7.01 11.20 -6.49
C ARG A 111 -6.86 12.49 -7.29
N VAL A 112 -7.97 13.14 -7.53
CA VAL A 112 -7.94 14.48 -8.12
C VAL A 112 -7.31 15.44 -7.11
N PRO A 113 -6.32 16.27 -7.50
CA PRO A 113 -5.77 17.29 -6.61
C PRO A 113 -6.85 18.26 -6.14
N GLU A 114 -6.95 18.44 -4.83
CA GLU A 114 -7.96 19.31 -4.20
C GLU A 114 -7.45 20.74 -3.97
N THR A 115 -6.13 20.94 -3.94
CA THR A 115 -5.50 22.21 -3.58
C THR A 115 -4.40 22.57 -4.56
N THR A 116 -4.36 23.83 -4.96
CA THR A 116 -3.26 24.40 -5.72
C THR A 116 -2.31 25.12 -4.76
N ILE A 117 -1.05 24.75 -4.76
CA ILE A 117 0.00 25.44 -4.01
C ILE A 117 0.54 26.56 -4.87
N THR A 118 0.50 27.80 -4.38
CA THR A 118 0.97 29.00 -5.04
C THR A 118 2.28 29.48 -4.43
N ALA A 119 2.91 30.49 -5.04
CA ALA A 119 4.13 31.08 -4.51
C ALA A 119 3.94 31.66 -3.09
N ASP A 120 2.74 32.13 -2.76
CA ASP A 120 2.40 32.71 -1.46
C ASP A 120 2.34 31.67 -0.33
N ASP A 121 2.16 30.39 -0.67
CA ASP A 121 2.14 29.28 0.28
C ASP A 121 3.57 28.79 0.64
N ILE A 122 4.59 29.27 -0.11
CA ILE A 122 5.97 28.86 0.09
C ILE A 122 6.62 29.76 1.16
N ARG A 123 7.06 29.16 2.27
CA ARG A 123 7.77 29.90 3.32
C ARG A 123 9.13 30.40 2.83
N GLU A 124 9.51 31.59 3.34
CA GLU A 124 10.86 32.13 3.16
C GLU A 124 11.91 31.15 3.64
N GLY A 125 12.80 30.73 2.76
CA GLY A 125 13.83 29.71 3.08
C GLY A 125 14.00 28.62 2.02
N GLY A 126 13.11 28.60 1.04
CA GLY A 126 13.41 27.91 -0.18
C GLY A 126 12.62 26.67 -0.53
N MET A 127 12.33 26.62 -1.79
CA MET A 127 11.95 25.42 -2.51
C MET A 127 13.20 24.86 -3.20
N THR A 128 13.55 23.61 -2.92
CA THR A 128 14.59 22.93 -3.71
C THR A 128 13.91 22.19 -4.86
N LEU A 129 14.17 22.62 -6.08
CA LEU A 129 13.69 21.97 -7.29
C LEU A 129 14.79 21.05 -7.86
N THR A 130 14.58 19.74 -7.78
CA THR A 130 15.46 18.77 -8.43
C THR A 130 14.86 18.44 -9.80
N THR A 131 15.43 18.99 -10.85
CA THR A 131 14.93 18.87 -12.24
C THR A 131 15.28 17.53 -12.90
N ARG A 132 16.25 16.80 -12.36
CA ARG A 132 16.66 15.48 -12.85
C ARG A 132 16.96 14.57 -11.67
N GLN A 133 16.33 13.43 -11.66
CA GLN A 133 16.70 12.35 -10.73
C GLN A 133 17.92 11.59 -11.25
N SER A 134 18.63 10.92 -10.33
CA SER A 134 19.71 10.03 -10.72
C SER A 134 19.16 8.90 -11.59
N ARG A 135 19.88 8.56 -12.65
CA ARG A 135 19.51 7.43 -13.53
C ARG A 135 19.42 6.10 -12.77
N ALA A 136 20.17 5.95 -11.70
CA ALA A 136 20.13 4.78 -10.82
C ALA A 136 18.84 4.67 -9.98
N SER A 137 18.07 5.75 -9.84
CA SER A 137 16.79 5.76 -9.11
C SER A 137 15.56 5.61 -10.03
N ASN A 138 15.77 5.77 -11.34
CA ASN A 138 14.70 5.61 -12.31
C ASN A 138 14.55 4.13 -12.69
N PHE A 139 13.31 3.73 -12.96
CA PHE A 139 12.98 2.42 -13.51
C PHE A 139 11.77 2.57 -14.45
N ASN A 140 11.72 1.72 -15.48
CA ASN A 140 10.62 1.67 -16.44
C ASN A 140 10.04 0.25 -16.58
N ALA A 141 10.57 -0.68 -15.79
CA ALA A 141 10.10 -2.05 -15.75
C ALA A 141 10.19 -2.60 -14.32
N VAL A 142 9.22 -3.43 -13.95
CA VAL A 142 9.09 -4.02 -12.63
C VAL A 142 8.94 -5.52 -12.76
N ARG A 143 9.60 -6.27 -11.90
CA ARG A 143 9.46 -7.71 -11.71
C ARG A 143 9.64 -8.05 -10.24
N GLY A 144 9.25 -9.24 -9.84
CA GLY A 144 9.44 -9.66 -8.46
C GLY A 144 8.57 -10.84 -8.09
N GLN A 145 8.36 -11.00 -6.79
CA GLN A 145 7.72 -12.19 -6.22
C GLN A 145 6.55 -11.82 -5.33
N PHE A 146 5.54 -12.68 -5.37
CA PHE A 146 4.37 -12.68 -4.49
C PHE A 146 4.21 -14.05 -3.85
N VAL A 147 3.28 -14.21 -2.91
CA VAL A 147 3.00 -15.49 -2.26
C VAL A 147 1.87 -16.19 -3.02
N SER A 148 2.19 -17.28 -3.74
CA SER A 148 1.20 -17.99 -4.57
C SER A 148 0.50 -19.11 -3.80
N PRO A 149 -0.84 -19.07 -3.64
CA PRO A 149 -1.60 -20.18 -3.09
C PRO A 149 -1.50 -21.44 -3.95
N GLU A 150 -1.38 -21.30 -5.27
CA GLU A 150 -1.24 -22.40 -6.22
C GLU A 150 0.11 -23.10 -6.07
N ASN A 151 1.16 -22.36 -5.71
CA ASN A 151 2.48 -22.89 -5.43
C ASN A 151 2.68 -23.26 -3.93
N SER A 152 1.64 -23.76 -3.27
CA SER A 152 1.68 -24.19 -1.86
C SER A 152 2.16 -23.09 -0.91
N TRP A 153 1.76 -21.85 -1.14
CA TRP A 153 2.13 -20.66 -0.36
C TRP A 153 3.63 -20.34 -0.39
N GLN A 154 4.32 -20.78 -1.43
CA GLN A 154 5.70 -20.42 -1.68
C GLN A 154 5.78 -19.15 -2.55
N PRO A 155 6.88 -18.40 -2.49
CA PRO A 155 7.13 -17.31 -3.41
C PRO A 155 7.08 -17.78 -4.87
N ASP A 156 6.41 -17.01 -5.72
CA ASP A 156 6.30 -17.21 -7.15
C ASP A 156 6.48 -15.87 -7.87
N ASP A 157 6.90 -15.91 -9.12
CA ASP A 157 7.16 -14.68 -9.89
C ASP A 157 5.84 -14.16 -10.47
N PHE A 158 5.52 -12.89 -10.24
CA PHE A 158 4.41 -12.26 -10.94
C PHE A 158 4.81 -11.84 -12.38
N PRO A 159 3.84 -11.71 -13.32
CA PRO A 159 4.11 -11.29 -14.69
C PRO A 159 4.86 -9.95 -14.72
N ALA A 160 6.05 -9.95 -15.30
CA ALA A 160 6.88 -8.75 -15.38
C ALA A 160 6.17 -7.65 -16.19
N TYR A 161 6.10 -6.45 -15.65
CA TYR A 161 5.51 -5.28 -16.31
C TYR A 161 6.58 -4.32 -16.78
N ALA A 162 6.50 -3.86 -18.04
CA ALA A 162 7.38 -2.85 -18.59
C ALA A 162 6.56 -1.80 -19.36
N SER A 163 6.76 -0.52 -19.03
CA SER A 163 6.14 0.59 -19.75
C SER A 163 6.90 0.88 -21.05
N GLU A 164 6.25 0.66 -22.19
CA GLU A 164 6.86 0.99 -23.49
C GLU A 164 7.04 2.51 -23.68
N ALA A 165 6.14 3.34 -23.12
CA ALA A 165 6.27 4.79 -23.20
C ALA A 165 7.55 5.25 -22.49
N TYR A 166 7.78 4.83 -21.26
CA TYR A 166 8.99 5.20 -20.51
C TYR A 166 10.25 4.55 -21.08
N ARG A 167 10.15 3.35 -21.65
CA ARG A 167 11.28 2.73 -22.36
C ARG A 167 11.76 3.56 -23.54
N LEU A 168 10.83 4.14 -24.31
CA LEU A 168 11.16 5.01 -25.44
C LEU A 168 11.84 6.33 -24.97
N GLU A 169 11.37 6.90 -23.86
CA GLU A 169 12.01 8.07 -23.23
C GLU A 169 13.43 7.76 -22.74
N ASP A 170 13.69 6.52 -22.34
CA ASP A 170 14.99 6.02 -21.88
C ASP A 170 15.85 5.45 -23.05
N ASN A 171 15.65 5.92 -24.28
CA ASN A 171 16.37 5.50 -25.48
C ASN A 171 16.28 3.98 -25.78
N GLY A 172 15.18 3.36 -25.43
CA GLY A 172 14.93 1.94 -25.65
C GLY A 172 15.51 1.00 -24.59
N GLU A 173 16.19 1.53 -23.58
CA GLU A 173 16.75 0.75 -22.48
C GLU A 173 15.66 0.33 -21.49
N ARG A 174 15.71 -0.92 -21.01
CA ARG A 174 14.85 -1.41 -19.94
C ARG A 174 15.61 -1.37 -18.61
N VAL A 175 15.10 -0.59 -17.66
CA VAL A 175 15.66 -0.46 -16.33
C VAL A 175 14.71 -1.15 -15.36
N TRP A 176 15.13 -2.31 -14.88
CA TRP A 176 14.33 -3.18 -14.01
C TRP A 176 14.44 -2.77 -12.55
N ARG A 177 13.31 -2.89 -11.84
CA ARG A 177 13.25 -2.85 -10.40
C ARG A 177 12.64 -4.14 -9.87
N ASP A 178 13.34 -4.79 -8.95
CA ASP A 178 12.85 -5.98 -8.26
C ASP A 178 12.04 -5.56 -7.03
N ILE A 179 10.84 -6.16 -6.86
CA ILE A 179 9.94 -5.94 -5.72
C ILE A 179 9.56 -7.27 -5.09
N SER A 180 9.38 -7.26 -3.77
CA SER A 180 8.81 -8.40 -3.03
C SER A 180 7.47 -7.98 -2.43
N LEU A 181 6.45 -8.81 -2.63
CA LEU A 181 5.09 -8.61 -2.16
C LEU A 181 4.67 -9.74 -1.21
N PRO A 182 5.16 -9.73 0.04
CA PRO A 182 5.01 -10.87 0.96
C PRO A 182 3.58 -11.07 1.47
N PHE A 183 2.69 -10.09 1.29
CA PHE A 183 1.29 -10.13 1.74
C PHE A 183 0.28 -10.12 0.59
N THR A 184 0.74 -10.19 -0.64
CA THR A 184 -0.10 -10.27 -1.85
C THR A 184 -0.15 -11.70 -2.35
N ILE A 185 -1.36 -12.19 -2.68
CA ILE A 185 -1.60 -13.57 -3.14
C ILE A 185 -2.14 -13.65 -4.57
N SER A 186 -2.44 -12.52 -5.20
CA SER A 186 -2.89 -12.45 -6.60
C SER A 186 -1.74 -11.97 -7.50
N ALA A 187 -1.54 -12.63 -8.62
CA ALA A 187 -0.56 -12.24 -9.64
C ALA A 187 -1.01 -11.03 -10.47
N SER A 188 -2.29 -10.66 -10.41
CA SER A 188 -2.92 -9.58 -11.18
C SER A 188 -3.18 -8.32 -10.35
N MET A 189 -2.89 -8.35 -9.08
CA MET A 189 -3.11 -7.28 -8.11
C MET A 189 -2.07 -6.15 -8.23
#